data_05ada1a7cfdb89179e0cdfccd7cb2d19
#
_entry.id   05ada1a7cfdb89179e0cdfccd7cb2d19
#
_cell.length_a   1.000
_cell.length_b   1.000
_cell.length_c   1.000
_cell.angle_alpha   90.00
_cell.angle_beta   90.00
_cell.angle_gamma   90.00
#
_symmetry.space_group_name_H-M   'P 1'
#
loop_
_entity.id
_entity.type
_entity.pdbx_description
1 polymer ?
#
loop_
_entity_poly.entity_id
_entity_poly.type
_entity_poly.pdbx_seq_one_letter_code
_entity_poly.pdbx_strand_id
1 'polypeptide(L)'
;GAPGAGAAPVLIDTLRNVIDIPVYALTVLPEPTEEEAAGVVANARAGLLGLEATADTQLLFDNGRLDAPEERPAEADAADAYADVNATIAEWVAALFGAGEAADAAAVGESVVDASEIIATLGEGGYATVGYWREQVREEPSFLDRLRSKSESPDGIESYSTIETSVRRSLFRQRSADTDLSLATRALLVTMGPPEWLNREAIVDARRSLDEAIGGGAVRGGDTPVEDGLDLTVLSVCAGMNRPERVMSLLERGQSENGD
;
A
#
# COMPACT_ATOMS: atom_id res chain seq x y z
N GLY A 1 14.39 12.56 0.95
CA GLY A 1 15.46 13.58 0.81
C GLY A 1 16.86 12.99 0.96
N ALA A 2 17.90 13.76 0.60
CA ALA A 2 19.28 13.32 0.60
C ALA A 2 19.79 12.65 1.90
N PRO A 3 19.43 13.13 3.11
CA PRO A 3 19.88 12.48 4.36
C PRO A 3 19.34 11.05 4.50
N GLY A 4 18.09 10.80 4.12
CA GLY A 4 17.51 9.47 4.17
C GLY A 4 18.16 8.49 3.20
N ALA A 5 18.44 8.95 1.98
CA ALA A 5 19.11 8.14 0.96
C ALA A 5 20.49 7.65 1.37
N GLY A 6 21.24 8.47 2.14
CA GLY A 6 22.56 8.09 2.64
C GLY A 6 22.55 7.29 3.93
N ALA A 7 21.63 7.60 4.86
CA ALA A 7 21.62 6.99 6.18
C ALA A 7 20.90 5.63 6.24
N ALA A 8 19.81 5.46 5.48
CA ALA A 8 18.98 4.26 5.57
C ALA A 8 19.73 2.96 5.25
N PRO A 9 20.52 2.86 4.15
CA PRO A 9 21.27 1.64 3.87
C PRO A 9 22.25 1.26 5.01
N VAL A 10 22.91 2.25 5.61
CA VAL A 10 23.86 2.02 6.71
C VAL A 10 23.13 1.54 7.97
N LEU A 11 21.96 2.12 8.26
CA LEU A 11 21.13 1.70 9.41
C LEU A 11 20.62 0.27 9.22
N ILE A 12 20.14 -0.08 8.01
CA ILE A 12 19.64 -1.42 7.70
C ILE A 12 20.78 -2.44 7.83
N ASP A 13 21.94 -2.18 7.26
CA ASP A 13 23.11 -3.05 7.38
C ASP A 13 23.48 -3.26 8.86
N THR A 14 23.45 -2.19 9.67
CA THR A 14 23.70 -2.28 11.11
C THR A 14 22.65 -3.13 11.83
N LEU A 15 21.37 -2.93 11.52
CA LEU A 15 20.27 -3.71 12.13
C LEU A 15 20.39 -5.19 11.80
N ARG A 16 20.66 -5.55 10.53
CA ARG A 16 20.82 -6.95 10.10
C ARG A 16 21.96 -7.70 10.81
N ASN A 17 22.94 -6.98 11.33
CA ASN A 17 23.99 -7.59 12.15
C ASN A 17 23.56 -7.87 13.60
N VAL A 18 22.40 -7.35 14.03
CA VAL A 18 21.93 -7.44 15.43
C VAL A 18 20.62 -8.25 15.54
N ILE A 19 19.78 -8.21 14.50
CA ILE A 19 18.46 -8.85 14.50
C ILE A 19 18.35 -9.82 13.32
N ASP A 20 17.69 -10.97 13.54
CA ASP A 20 17.42 -12.01 12.53
C ASP A 20 15.93 -11.96 12.13
N ILE A 21 15.47 -10.78 11.76
CA ILE A 21 14.12 -10.56 11.22
C ILE A 21 14.22 -9.73 9.93
N PRO A 22 13.26 -9.86 9.00
CA PRO A 22 13.25 -9.06 7.79
C PRO A 22 13.20 -7.55 8.06
N VAL A 23 13.98 -6.78 7.30
CA VAL A 23 14.02 -5.32 7.38
C VAL A 23 13.51 -4.74 6.05
N TYR A 24 12.38 -4.09 6.10
CA TYR A 24 11.75 -3.47 4.94
C TYR A 24 12.06 -1.97 4.90
N ALA A 25 12.33 -1.46 3.71
CA ALA A 25 12.55 -0.03 3.50
C ALA A 25 11.30 0.62 2.92
N LEU A 26 10.77 1.63 3.59
CA LEU A 26 9.80 2.55 3.00
C LEU A 26 10.57 3.55 2.12
N THR A 27 10.37 3.46 0.81
CA THR A 27 11.09 4.26 -0.19
C THR A 27 10.12 5.22 -0.86
N VAL A 28 10.30 6.53 -0.60
CA VAL A 28 9.51 7.60 -1.21
C VAL A 28 10.30 8.17 -2.39
N LEU A 29 9.76 8.01 -3.60
CA LEU A 29 10.36 8.54 -4.82
C LEU A 29 10.01 10.02 -4.98
N PRO A 30 10.94 10.84 -5.50
CA PRO A 30 10.69 12.26 -5.73
C PRO A 30 9.58 12.48 -6.76
N GLU A 31 8.87 13.59 -6.63
CA GLU A 31 7.96 14.07 -7.66
C GLU A 31 8.77 14.54 -8.91
N PRO A 32 8.22 14.44 -10.12
CA PRO A 32 8.91 14.90 -11.33
C PRO A 32 9.43 16.35 -11.28
N THR A 33 8.70 17.25 -10.61
CA THR A 33 9.10 18.64 -10.40
C THR A 33 10.30 18.80 -9.46
N GLU A 34 10.42 17.92 -8.46
CA GLU A 34 11.55 17.89 -7.53
C GLU A 34 12.84 17.40 -8.23
N GLU A 35 12.72 16.58 -9.27
CA GLU A 35 13.84 16.01 -10.01
C GLU A 35 14.60 17.04 -10.85
N GLU A 36 14.02 18.23 -11.06
CA GLU A 36 14.68 19.35 -11.72
C GLU A 36 15.76 20.00 -10.84
N ALA A 37 15.67 19.77 -9.52
CA ALA A 37 16.66 20.31 -8.60
C ALA A 37 17.95 19.50 -8.63
N ALA A 38 19.08 20.21 -8.68
CA ALA A 38 20.41 19.61 -8.80
C ALA A 38 20.68 18.56 -7.71
N GLY A 39 21.11 17.37 -8.10
CA GLY A 39 21.49 16.29 -7.22
C GLY A 39 20.33 15.46 -6.65
N VAL A 40 19.07 15.79 -6.91
CA VAL A 40 17.93 15.01 -6.43
C VAL A 40 17.92 13.62 -7.06
N VAL A 41 18.09 13.54 -8.37
CA VAL A 41 18.10 12.26 -9.11
C VAL A 41 19.33 11.42 -8.74
N ALA A 42 20.50 12.05 -8.61
CA ALA A 42 21.72 11.38 -8.16
C ALA A 42 21.59 10.81 -6.75
N ASN A 43 20.99 11.56 -5.81
CA ASN A 43 20.71 11.09 -4.46
C ASN A 43 19.66 9.98 -4.44
N ALA A 44 18.59 10.09 -5.23
CA ALA A 44 17.58 9.04 -5.37
C ALA A 44 18.21 7.73 -5.86
N ARG A 45 19.07 7.83 -6.90
CA ARG A 45 19.83 6.68 -7.40
C ARG A 45 20.70 6.04 -6.32
N ALA A 46 21.48 6.83 -5.60
CA ALA A 46 22.36 6.32 -4.56
C ALA A 46 21.57 5.61 -3.45
N GLY A 47 20.44 6.20 -3.02
CA GLY A 47 19.55 5.60 -2.02
C GLY A 47 18.93 4.30 -2.50
N LEU A 48 18.37 4.27 -3.72
CA LEU A 48 17.76 3.08 -4.31
C LEU A 48 18.75 1.90 -4.39
N LEU A 49 19.96 2.14 -4.92
CA LEU A 49 20.99 1.11 -5.01
C LEU A 49 21.49 0.66 -3.63
N GLY A 50 21.62 1.58 -2.68
CA GLY A 50 22.01 1.24 -1.31
C GLY A 50 20.95 0.38 -0.62
N LEU A 51 19.69 0.69 -0.81
CA LEU A 51 18.57 -0.09 -0.25
C LEU A 51 18.40 -1.45 -0.94
N GLU A 52 18.63 -1.54 -2.26
CA GLU A 52 18.65 -2.84 -2.95
C GLU A 52 19.70 -3.80 -2.39
N ALA A 53 20.82 -3.26 -1.92
CA ALA A 53 21.89 -4.07 -1.34
C ALA A 53 21.66 -4.47 0.11
N THR A 54 20.77 -3.79 0.83
CA THR A 54 20.66 -3.93 2.29
C THR A 54 19.27 -4.30 2.79
N ALA A 55 18.19 -3.81 2.19
CA ALA A 55 16.83 -4.12 2.60
C ALA A 55 16.34 -5.45 2.01
N ASP A 56 15.47 -6.14 2.74
CA ASP A 56 14.83 -7.35 2.23
C ASP A 56 13.79 -7.01 1.16
N THR A 57 13.03 -5.93 1.31
CA THR A 57 12.10 -5.40 0.29
C THR A 57 11.98 -3.90 0.43
N GLN A 58 11.80 -3.23 -0.70
CA GLN A 58 11.50 -1.80 -0.76
C GLN A 58 10.02 -1.59 -1.06
N LEU A 59 9.28 -1.02 -0.10
CA LEU A 59 7.91 -0.55 -0.29
C LEU A 59 7.96 0.80 -0.99
N LEU A 60 7.54 0.86 -2.24
CA LEU A 60 7.60 2.07 -3.07
C LEU A 60 6.38 2.96 -2.86
N PHE A 61 6.64 4.22 -2.62
CA PHE A 61 5.66 5.32 -2.66
C PHE A 61 6.19 6.39 -3.62
N ASP A 62 5.41 6.75 -4.62
CA ASP A 62 5.78 7.78 -5.60
C ASP A 62 5.00 9.07 -5.31
N ASN A 63 5.69 10.12 -4.87
CA ASN A 63 5.08 11.41 -4.57
C ASN A 63 4.29 11.94 -5.78
N GLY A 64 4.83 11.81 -6.99
CA GLY A 64 4.15 12.26 -8.19
C GLY A 64 2.82 11.57 -8.47
N ARG A 65 2.60 10.39 -7.86
CA ARG A 65 1.32 9.68 -7.95
C ARG A 65 0.39 10.00 -6.79
N LEU A 66 0.92 10.19 -5.59
CA LEU A 66 0.15 10.44 -4.38
C LEU A 66 -0.28 11.91 -4.26
N ASP A 67 0.45 12.81 -4.92
CA ASP A 67 0.23 14.27 -4.85
C ASP A 67 -0.87 14.78 -5.80
N ALA A 68 -1.71 13.91 -6.35
CA ALA A 68 -2.83 14.29 -7.21
C ALA A 68 -4.19 14.22 -6.49
N PRO A 69 -4.51 15.10 -5.52
CA PRO A 69 -5.90 15.29 -5.12
C PRO A 69 -6.61 15.95 -6.29
N GLU A 70 -7.74 15.38 -6.69
CA GLU A 70 -8.59 15.91 -7.77
C GLU A 70 -9.09 17.35 -7.50
N GLU A 71 -8.83 17.93 -6.33
CA GLU A 71 -9.35 19.22 -5.86
C GLU A 71 -8.33 20.07 -5.09
N ARG A 72 -7.03 20.05 -5.40
CA ARG A 72 -6.11 20.96 -4.71
C ARG A 72 -6.31 22.39 -5.21
N PRO A 73 -6.55 23.37 -4.30
CA PRO A 73 -6.53 24.78 -4.67
C PRO A 73 -5.15 25.16 -5.24
N ALA A 74 -5.12 25.92 -6.33
CA ALA A 74 -3.88 26.37 -6.98
C ALA A 74 -2.97 27.25 -6.07
N GLU A 75 -3.43 27.60 -4.89
CA GLU A 75 -2.75 28.46 -3.88
C GLU A 75 -2.28 27.66 -2.65
N ALA A 76 -2.39 26.31 -2.63
CA ALA A 76 -1.91 25.50 -1.50
C ALA A 76 -0.39 25.60 -1.38
N ASP A 77 0.11 25.82 -0.14
CA ASP A 77 1.55 25.84 0.14
C ASP A 77 2.16 24.46 -0.10
N ALA A 78 3.39 24.41 -0.62
CA ALA A 78 4.12 23.16 -0.82
C ALA A 78 4.28 22.37 0.50
N ALA A 79 4.36 23.05 1.64
CA ALA A 79 4.42 22.41 2.95
C ALA A 79 3.14 21.63 3.28
N ASP A 80 1.97 22.16 2.92
CA ASP A 80 0.68 21.49 3.12
C ASP A 80 0.55 20.27 2.20
N ALA A 81 1.08 20.36 0.96
CA ALA A 81 1.14 19.25 0.02
C ALA A 81 1.89 18.04 0.58
N TYR A 82 3.08 18.26 1.12
CA TYR A 82 3.85 17.19 1.75
C TYR A 82 3.18 16.63 3.01
N ALA A 83 2.46 17.47 3.78
CA ALA A 83 1.72 17.00 4.95
C ALA A 83 0.62 16.01 4.54
N ASP A 84 -0.12 16.29 3.47
CA ASP A 84 -1.18 15.42 2.97
C ASP A 84 -0.63 14.11 2.41
N VAL A 85 0.44 14.17 1.61
CA VAL A 85 1.11 12.96 1.08
C VAL A 85 1.66 12.11 2.22
N ASN A 86 2.31 12.71 3.20
CA ASN A 86 2.84 11.99 4.36
C ASN A 86 1.71 11.37 5.20
N ALA A 87 0.59 12.05 5.37
CA ALA A 87 -0.58 11.50 6.05
C ALA A 87 -1.15 10.28 5.29
N THR A 88 -1.25 10.36 3.97
CA THR A 88 -1.67 9.25 3.11
C THR A 88 -0.73 8.05 3.25
N ILE A 89 0.57 8.27 3.16
CA ILE A 89 1.58 7.19 3.34
C ILE A 89 1.43 6.57 4.73
N ALA A 90 1.30 7.40 5.77
CA ALA A 90 1.16 6.91 7.14
C ALA A 90 -0.13 6.09 7.33
N GLU A 91 -1.25 6.52 6.76
CA GLU A 91 -2.51 5.78 6.78
C GLU A 91 -2.37 4.39 6.13
N TRP A 92 -1.78 4.32 4.93
CA TRP A 92 -1.64 3.06 4.19
C TRP A 92 -0.67 2.09 4.89
N VAL A 93 0.42 2.61 5.42
CA VAL A 93 1.40 1.82 6.17
C VAL A 93 0.79 1.33 7.50
N ALA A 94 0.03 2.18 8.18
CA ALA A 94 -0.68 1.80 9.39
C ALA A 94 -1.74 0.72 9.11
N ALA A 95 -2.48 0.82 8.00
CA ALA A 95 -3.44 -0.18 7.57
C ALA A 95 -2.75 -1.53 7.27
N LEU A 96 -1.59 -1.50 6.60
CA LEU A 96 -0.82 -2.70 6.27
C LEU A 96 -0.37 -3.46 7.53
N PHE A 97 0.28 -2.78 8.45
CA PHE A 97 0.79 -3.43 9.65
C PHE A 97 -0.30 -3.69 10.69
N GLY A 98 -1.31 -2.79 10.78
CA GLY A 98 -2.46 -2.98 11.65
C GLY A 98 -3.34 -4.17 11.26
N ALA A 99 -3.40 -4.54 9.97
CA ALA A 99 -4.08 -5.74 9.52
C ALA A 99 -3.50 -7.02 10.14
N GLY A 100 -2.17 -7.07 10.33
CA GLY A 100 -1.50 -8.20 10.99
C GLY A 100 -1.70 -8.26 12.51
N GLU A 101 -1.93 -7.11 13.16
CA GLU A 101 -2.17 -7.05 14.62
C GLU A 101 -3.64 -7.34 14.98
N ALA A 102 -4.58 -7.00 14.10
CA ALA A 102 -6.01 -7.25 14.31
C ALA A 102 -6.34 -8.76 14.41
N ALA A 103 -5.51 -9.60 13.85
CA ALA A 103 -5.61 -11.05 13.92
C ALA A 103 -5.58 -11.59 15.35
N ASP A 104 -4.77 -11.03 16.20
CA ASP A 104 -4.63 -11.46 17.61
C ASP A 104 -5.84 -11.03 18.46
N ALA A 105 -6.61 -10.04 18.01
CA ALA A 105 -7.75 -9.49 18.75
C ALA A 105 -9.11 -10.03 18.28
N ALA A 106 -9.25 -10.49 17.04
CA ALA A 106 -10.54 -10.91 16.45
C ALA A 106 -10.62 -12.42 16.28
N ALA A 107 -11.15 -13.11 17.28
CA ALA A 107 -11.34 -14.58 17.26
C ALA A 107 -12.46 -15.09 16.31
N VAL A 108 -12.94 -14.32 15.34
CA VAL A 108 -14.17 -14.63 14.57
C VAL A 108 -14.03 -14.51 13.04
N GLY A 109 -12.89 -14.11 12.50
CA GLY A 109 -12.67 -14.11 11.04
C GLY A 109 -12.36 -15.52 10.49
N GLU A 110 -12.99 -15.95 9.40
CA GLU A 110 -12.67 -17.26 8.78
C GLU A 110 -11.28 -17.30 8.14
N SER A 111 -10.69 -16.14 7.81
CA SER A 111 -9.36 -16.01 7.23
C SER A 111 -8.74 -14.70 7.67
N VAL A 112 -8.07 -14.72 8.80
CA VAL A 112 -7.42 -13.53 9.37
C VAL A 112 -6.02 -13.41 8.81
N VAL A 113 -5.65 -12.21 8.35
CA VAL A 113 -4.27 -11.91 7.94
C VAL A 113 -3.44 -11.65 9.19
N ASP A 114 -2.44 -12.48 9.42
CA ASP A 114 -1.49 -12.27 10.51
C ASP A 114 -0.15 -11.69 9.99
N ALA A 115 0.75 -11.38 10.92
CA ALA A 115 2.06 -10.85 10.58
C ALA A 115 2.87 -11.79 9.66
N SER A 116 2.64 -13.11 9.77
CA SER A 116 3.34 -14.11 8.93
C SER A 116 2.92 -14.04 7.46
N GLU A 117 1.67 -13.69 7.18
CA GLU A 117 1.17 -13.48 5.82
C GLU A 117 1.81 -12.24 5.16
N ILE A 118 1.96 -11.15 5.94
CA ILE A 118 2.66 -9.94 5.49
C ILE A 118 4.14 -10.25 5.23
N ILE A 119 4.81 -10.91 6.16
CA ILE A 119 6.21 -11.33 6.03
C ILE A 119 6.39 -12.25 4.81
N ALA A 120 5.51 -13.23 4.63
CA ALA A 120 5.58 -14.14 3.50
C ALA A 120 5.31 -13.46 2.15
N THR A 121 4.49 -12.40 2.13
CA THR A 121 4.25 -11.60 0.92
C THR A 121 5.45 -10.73 0.58
N LEU A 122 6.05 -10.07 1.57
CA LEU A 122 7.18 -9.17 1.38
C LEU A 122 8.54 -9.90 1.32
N GLY A 123 8.61 -11.16 1.73
CA GLY A 123 9.87 -11.91 1.88
C GLY A 123 10.56 -12.33 0.58
N GLU A 124 9.96 -12.11 -0.59
CA GLU A 124 10.56 -12.44 -1.89
C GLU A 124 11.66 -11.45 -2.32
N GLY A 125 11.79 -10.34 -1.62
CA GLY A 125 12.75 -9.30 -1.97
C GLY A 125 12.26 -8.35 -3.06
N GLY A 126 13.16 -7.53 -3.57
CA GLY A 126 12.87 -6.58 -4.65
C GLY A 126 11.97 -5.42 -4.22
N TYR A 127 10.96 -5.14 -5.03
CA TYR A 127 10.06 -4.01 -4.83
C TYR A 127 8.64 -4.47 -4.55
N ALA A 128 7.94 -3.67 -3.76
CA ALA A 128 6.52 -3.87 -3.49
C ALA A 128 5.76 -2.55 -3.59
N THR A 129 4.49 -2.62 -3.97
CA THR A 129 3.55 -1.50 -3.96
C THR A 129 2.35 -1.83 -3.10
N VAL A 130 1.78 -0.78 -2.52
CA VAL A 130 0.58 -0.87 -1.68
C VAL A 130 -0.55 -0.17 -2.42
N GLY A 131 -1.70 -0.81 -2.50
CA GLY A 131 -2.94 -0.19 -2.96
C GLY A 131 -3.90 -0.07 -1.78
N TYR A 132 -4.61 1.03 -1.71
CA TYR A 132 -5.52 1.30 -0.62
C TYR A 132 -6.79 1.97 -1.14
N TRP A 133 -7.94 1.48 -0.68
CA TRP A 133 -9.22 2.11 -0.94
C TRP A 133 -10.08 2.04 0.30
N ARG A 134 -10.71 3.16 0.62
CA ARG A 134 -11.65 3.28 1.72
C ARG A 134 -12.93 3.91 1.21
N GLU A 135 -14.06 3.30 1.52
CA GLU A 135 -15.38 3.76 1.13
C GLU A 135 -16.33 3.69 2.31
N GLN A 136 -17.00 4.79 2.60
CA GLN A 136 -18.00 4.80 3.65
C GLN A 136 -19.24 4.03 3.18
N VAL A 137 -19.58 2.97 3.92
CA VAL A 137 -20.68 2.05 3.60
C VAL A 137 -21.82 2.09 4.61
N ARG A 138 -21.60 2.74 5.75
CA ARG A 138 -22.63 3.03 6.75
C ARG A 138 -22.64 4.52 7.04
N GLU A 139 -23.82 5.08 7.28
CA GLU A 139 -23.94 6.43 7.82
C GLU A 139 -23.67 6.45 9.33
N GLU A 140 -23.13 7.57 9.83
CA GLU A 140 -23.03 7.76 11.28
C GLU A 140 -24.43 7.70 11.90
N PRO A 141 -24.66 6.82 12.92
CA PRO A 141 -25.98 6.67 13.51
C PRO A 141 -26.42 7.99 14.16
N SER A 142 -27.46 8.61 13.63
CA SER A 142 -28.15 9.74 14.24
C SER A 142 -28.65 9.37 15.64
N PHE A 143 -28.81 10.36 16.52
CA PHE A 143 -29.37 10.15 17.86
C PHE A 143 -30.76 9.42 17.83
N LEU A 144 -31.52 9.60 16.75
CA LEU A 144 -32.81 8.94 16.54
C LEU A 144 -32.65 7.50 16.02
N ASP A 145 -31.59 7.18 15.31
CA ASP A 145 -31.33 5.85 14.77
C ASP A 145 -30.86 4.88 15.85
N ARG A 146 -30.16 5.40 16.88
CA ARG A 146 -29.82 4.62 18.10
C ARG A 146 -31.05 4.11 18.86
N LEU A 147 -32.21 4.74 18.64
CA LEU A 147 -33.51 4.32 19.22
C LEU A 147 -34.28 3.35 18.28
N ARG A 148 -33.88 3.21 17.02
CA ARG A 148 -34.61 2.44 15.99
C ARG A 148 -34.00 1.11 15.62
N SER A 149 -32.82 0.74 16.07
CA SER A 149 -32.18 -0.59 15.84
C SER A 149 -32.39 -1.15 14.41
N LYS A 150 -32.23 -0.33 13.37
CA LYS A 150 -32.26 -0.78 11.99
C LYS A 150 -31.11 -0.11 11.23
N SER A 151 -29.94 -0.74 11.24
CA SER A 151 -29.03 -0.62 10.11
C SER A 151 -29.64 -1.45 8.98
N GLU A 152 -29.93 -0.87 7.84
CA GLU A 152 -30.30 -1.64 6.66
C GLU A 152 -29.03 -2.39 6.21
N SER A 153 -29.08 -3.72 6.31
CA SER A 153 -28.00 -4.54 5.75
C SER A 153 -28.06 -4.45 4.24
N PRO A 154 -26.91 -4.33 3.56
CA PRO A 154 -26.86 -4.27 2.10
C PRO A 154 -27.49 -5.56 1.53
N ASP A 155 -28.02 -5.48 0.32
CA ASP A 155 -28.35 -6.71 -0.38
C ASP A 155 -27.05 -7.41 -0.86
N GLY A 156 -27.15 -8.71 -1.20
CA GLY A 156 -25.98 -9.47 -1.62
C GLY A 156 -25.33 -8.95 -2.91
N ILE A 157 -26.07 -8.24 -3.75
CA ILE A 157 -25.57 -7.64 -5.01
C ILE A 157 -24.82 -6.35 -4.70
N GLU A 158 -25.34 -5.55 -3.80
CA GLU A 158 -24.72 -4.29 -3.39
C GLU A 158 -23.37 -4.54 -2.73
N SER A 159 -23.30 -5.42 -1.71
CA SER A 159 -22.05 -5.76 -1.05
C SER A 159 -21.04 -6.39 -2.00
N TYR A 160 -21.49 -7.24 -2.93
CA TYR A 160 -20.62 -7.82 -3.96
C TYR A 160 -20.02 -6.74 -4.87
N SER A 161 -20.85 -5.87 -5.45
CA SER A 161 -20.40 -4.84 -6.38
C SER A 161 -19.48 -3.79 -5.71
N THR A 162 -19.73 -3.48 -4.44
CA THR A 162 -18.91 -2.56 -3.66
C THR A 162 -17.51 -3.13 -3.43
N ILE A 163 -17.40 -4.41 -3.03
CA ILE A 163 -16.09 -5.07 -2.89
C ILE A 163 -15.35 -5.11 -4.23
N GLU A 164 -16.00 -5.57 -5.31
CA GLU A 164 -15.37 -5.62 -6.64
C GLU A 164 -14.82 -4.26 -7.07
N THR A 165 -15.63 -3.21 -6.89
CA THR A 165 -15.24 -1.83 -7.23
C THR A 165 -14.08 -1.35 -6.36
N SER A 166 -14.14 -1.59 -5.04
CA SER A 166 -13.12 -1.18 -4.09
C SER A 166 -11.78 -1.87 -4.35
N VAL A 167 -11.80 -3.17 -4.67
CA VAL A 167 -10.60 -3.91 -5.05
C VAL A 167 -10.00 -3.36 -6.35
N ARG A 168 -10.82 -3.12 -7.36
CA ARG A 168 -10.35 -2.52 -8.62
C ARG A 168 -9.73 -1.14 -8.41
N ARG A 169 -10.30 -0.33 -7.52
CA ARG A 169 -9.77 1.00 -7.17
C ARG A 169 -8.43 0.88 -6.45
N SER A 170 -8.30 -0.01 -5.46
CA SER A 170 -7.03 -0.22 -4.76
C SER A 170 -5.93 -0.72 -5.69
N LEU A 171 -6.25 -1.57 -6.67
CA LEU A 171 -5.27 -2.16 -7.59
C LEU A 171 -4.86 -1.23 -8.73
N PHE A 172 -5.76 -0.38 -9.24
CA PHE A 172 -5.50 0.36 -10.48
C PHE A 172 -5.56 1.89 -10.32
N ARG A 173 -6.25 2.40 -9.30
CA ARG A 173 -6.42 3.84 -9.09
C ARG A 173 -5.58 4.38 -7.95
N GLN A 174 -5.64 3.76 -6.79
CA GLN A 174 -4.94 4.18 -5.58
C GLN A 174 -3.86 3.18 -5.20
N ARG A 175 -2.77 3.19 -5.93
CA ARG A 175 -1.54 2.47 -5.60
C ARG A 175 -0.42 3.46 -5.25
N SER A 176 0.46 3.03 -4.38
CA SER A 176 1.59 3.82 -3.89
C SER A 176 2.62 4.16 -4.97
N ALA A 177 2.74 3.34 -6.00
CA ALA A 177 3.56 3.60 -7.18
C ALA A 177 2.96 2.94 -8.42
N ASP A 178 3.24 3.50 -9.61
CA ASP A 178 2.81 2.90 -10.87
C ASP A 178 3.78 1.79 -11.27
N THR A 179 3.24 0.58 -11.38
CA THR A 179 4.01 -0.63 -11.70
C THR A 179 3.17 -1.58 -12.54
N ASP A 180 3.82 -2.37 -13.36
CA ASP A 180 3.18 -3.50 -14.03
C ASP A 180 2.94 -4.62 -12.99
N LEU A 181 1.68 -4.90 -12.69
CA LEU A 181 1.31 -5.93 -11.72
C LEU A 181 1.76 -7.33 -12.15
N SER A 182 1.90 -7.58 -13.45
CA SER A 182 2.38 -8.88 -13.96
C SER A 182 3.83 -9.19 -13.56
N LEU A 183 4.57 -8.20 -13.08
CA LEU A 183 5.93 -8.39 -12.56
C LEU A 183 5.94 -8.86 -11.09
N ALA A 184 4.82 -8.78 -10.39
CA ALA A 184 4.73 -9.24 -9.00
C ALA A 184 4.67 -10.77 -8.94
N THR A 185 5.39 -11.34 -8.00
CA THR A 185 5.39 -12.79 -7.73
C THR A 185 4.54 -13.16 -6.53
N ARG A 186 4.17 -12.18 -5.72
CA ARG A 186 3.35 -12.31 -4.51
C ARG A 186 2.34 -11.19 -4.44
N ALA A 187 1.18 -11.50 -3.89
CA ALA A 187 0.22 -10.47 -3.53
C ALA A 187 -0.51 -10.80 -2.22
N LEU A 188 -0.97 -9.75 -1.55
CA LEU A 188 -1.84 -9.81 -0.39
C LEU A 188 -3.07 -8.94 -0.65
N LEU A 189 -4.25 -9.47 -0.36
CA LEU A 189 -5.51 -8.73 -0.41
C LEU A 189 -6.19 -8.83 0.95
N VAL A 190 -6.42 -7.69 1.59
CA VAL A 190 -7.14 -7.58 2.86
C VAL A 190 -8.38 -6.74 2.67
N THR A 191 -9.52 -7.25 3.14
CA THR A 191 -10.77 -6.50 3.19
C THR A 191 -11.19 -6.34 4.65
N MET A 192 -11.47 -5.11 5.06
CA MET A 192 -11.86 -4.77 6.43
C MET A 192 -13.16 -3.97 6.39
N GLY A 193 -14.11 -4.28 7.25
CA GLY A 193 -15.36 -3.52 7.29
C GLY A 193 -16.47 -4.20 8.04
N PRO A 194 -17.67 -3.62 8.03
CA PRO A 194 -18.83 -4.21 8.69
C PRO A 194 -19.11 -5.63 8.17
N PRO A 195 -19.43 -6.60 9.05
CA PRO A 195 -19.59 -8.01 8.66
C PRO A 195 -20.57 -8.24 7.50
N GLU A 196 -21.67 -7.49 7.45
CA GLU A 196 -22.68 -7.61 6.39
C GLU A 196 -22.21 -7.09 5.03
N TRP A 197 -21.13 -6.30 4.98
CA TRP A 197 -20.49 -5.83 3.75
C TRP A 197 -19.39 -6.75 3.26
N LEU A 198 -18.88 -7.66 4.10
CA LEU A 198 -17.83 -8.62 3.72
C LEU A 198 -18.41 -9.82 2.96
N ASN A 199 -18.75 -9.58 1.69
CA ASN A 199 -19.28 -10.61 0.81
C ASN A 199 -18.19 -11.61 0.41
N ARG A 200 -18.32 -12.85 0.88
CA ARG A 200 -17.34 -13.92 0.70
C ARG A 200 -17.10 -14.27 -0.78
N GLU A 201 -18.15 -14.32 -1.59
CA GLU A 201 -18.03 -14.64 -3.01
C GLU A 201 -17.23 -13.56 -3.74
N ALA A 202 -17.54 -12.29 -3.48
CA ALA A 202 -16.80 -11.16 -4.02
C ALA A 202 -15.32 -11.15 -3.61
N ILE A 203 -15.00 -11.49 -2.35
CA ILE A 203 -13.62 -11.59 -1.87
C ILE A 203 -12.85 -12.71 -2.57
N VAL A 204 -13.48 -13.87 -2.78
CA VAL A 204 -12.88 -15.00 -3.51
C VAL A 204 -12.63 -14.62 -4.97
N ASP A 205 -13.58 -13.99 -5.63
CA ASP A 205 -13.44 -13.56 -7.03
C ASP A 205 -12.40 -12.43 -7.18
N ALA A 206 -12.33 -11.53 -6.21
CA ALA A 206 -11.31 -10.50 -6.16
C ALA A 206 -9.89 -11.08 -6.04
N ARG A 207 -9.70 -12.10 -5.20
CA ARG A 207 -8.41 -12.81 -5.09
C ARG A 207 -8.03 -13.50 -6.40
N ARG A 208 -9.00 -14.12 -7.09
CA ARG A 208 -8.77 -14.74 -8.40
C ARG A 208 -8.36 -13.71 -9.44
N SER A 209 -9.04 -12.57 -9.48
CA SER A 209 -8.70 -11.46 -10.38
C SER A 209 -7.30 -10.89 -10.11
N LEU A 210 -6.89 -10.86 -8.84
CA LEU A 210 -5.54 -10.45 -8.46
C LEU A 210 -4.49 -11.49 -8.88
N ASP A 211 -4.77 -12.79 -8.71
CA ASP A 211 -3.90 -13.89 -9.16
C ASP A 211 -3.66 -13.83 -10.67
N GLU A 212 -4.71 -13.57 -11.44
CA GLU A 212 -4.62 -13.35 -12.89
C GLU A 212 -3.79 -12.11 -13.24
N ALA A 213 -3.95 -11.02 -12.48
CA ALA A 213 -3.25 -9.76 -12.72
C ALA A 213 -1.74 -9.85 -12.46
N ILE A 214 -1.30 -10.68 -11.49
CA ILE A 214 0.12 -10.93 -11.18
C ILE A 214 0.71 -12.10 -11.96
N GLY A 215 0.01 -12.63 -12.96
CA GLY A 215 0.53 -13.68 -13.83
C GLY A 215 0.68 -15.06 -13.16
N GLY A 216 -0.15 -15.37 -12.17
CA GLY A 216 -0.17 -16.68 -11.48
C GLY A 216 0.83 -16.77 -10.32
N GLY A 217 1.06 -15.69 -9.63
CA GLY A 217 1.83 -15.64 -8.38
C GLY A 217 1.05 -16.20 -7.18
N ALA A 218 1.63 -16.16 -6.01
CA ALA A 218 0.93 -16.58 -4.80
C ALA A 218 0.13 -15.40 -4.21
N VAL A 219 -1.20 -15.50 -4.23
CA VAL A 219 -2.11 -14.52 -3.61
C VAL A 219 -2.54 -15.00 -2.24
N ARG A 220 -2.21 -14.21 -1.24
CA ARG A 220 -2.65 -14.35 0.14
C ARG A 220 -3.77 -13.37 0.43
N GLY A 221 -4.47 -13.54 1.53
CA GLY A 221 -5.44 -12.53 1.95
C GLY A 221 -6.43 -13.03 2.97
N GLY A 222 -7.14 -12.08 3.56
CA GLY A 222 -8.14 -12.30 4.58
C GLY A 222 -9.17 -11.19 4.61
N ASP A 223 -10.13 -11.42 5.46
CA ASP A 223 -11.16 -10.47 5.80
C ASP A 223 -11.14 -10.20 7.31
N THR A 224 -11.30 -8.93 7.68
CA THR A 224 -11.35 -8.51 9.08
C THR A 224 -12.68 -7.81 9.33
N PRO A 225 -13.61 -8.48 10.00
CA PRO A 225 -14.87 -7.85 10.37
C PRO A 225 -14.66 -6.78 11.44
N VAL A 226 -15.25 -5.61 11.22
CA VAL A 226 -15.26 -4.47 12.13
C VAL A 226 -16.72 -4.14 12.47
N GLU A 227 -17.20 -4.66 13.59
CA GLU A 227 -18.63 -4.62 13.98
C GLU A 227 -19.25 -3.22 13.96
N ASP A 228 -18.54 -2.23 14.52
CA ASP A 228 -18.97 -0.83 14.58
C ASP A 228 -18.35 0.02 13.47
N GLY A 229 -17.74 -0.60 12.44
CA GLY A 229 -17.11 0.10 11.33
C GLY A 229 -18.15 0.84 10.47
N LEU A 230 -17.75 2.01 9.97
CA LEU A 230 -18.54 2.79 9.02
C LEU A 230 -18.05 2.57 7.57
N ASP A 231 -16.82 2.12 7.44
CA ASP A 231 -16.11 2.05 6.16
C ASP A 231 -15.82 0.59 5.77
N LEU A 232 -15.88 0.34 4.47
CA LEU A 232 -15.22 -0.78 3.83
C LEU A 232 -13.84 -0.33 3.36
N THR A 233 -12.81 -1.00 3.85
CA THR A 233 -11.42 -0.73 3.48
C THR A 233 -10.84 -1.92 2.73
N VAL A 234 -10.19 -1.67 1.63
CA VAL A 234 -9.44 -2.67 0.85
C VAL A 234 -7.98 -2.27 0.80
N LEU A 235 -7.14 -3.17 1.25
CA LEU A 235 -5.68 -3.07 1.15
C LEU A 235 -5.18 -4.15 0.21
N SER A 236 -4.36 -3.77 -0.76
CA SER A 236 -3.67 -4.69 -1.65
C SER A 236 -2.16 -4.46 -1.60
N VAL A 237 -1.37 -5.51 -1.59
CA VAL A 237 0.08 -5.46 -1.69
C VAL A 237 0.51 -6.33 -2.86
N CYS A 238 1.32 -5.79 -3.76
CA CYS A 238 1.96 -6.55 -4.82
C CYS A 238 3.47 -6.47 -4.62
N ALA A 239 4.14 -7.62 -4.48
CA ALA A 239 5.53 -7.72 -4.06
C ALA A 239 6.34 -8.71 -4.91
N GLY A 240 7.65 -8.75 -4.67
CA GLY A 240 8.58 -9.60 -5.42
C GLY A 240 8.84 -9.10 -6.84
N MET A 241 8.65 -7.81 -7.06
CA MET A 241 8.89 -7.19 -8.36
C MET A 241 10.38 -6.87 -8.56
N ASN A 242 10.85 -7.10 -9.78
CA ASN A 242 12.09 -6.50 -10.24
C ASN A 242 11.93 -4.97 -10.32
N ARG A 243 12.98 -4.25 -10.69
CA ARG A 243 12.97 -2.78 -10.82
C ARG A 243 11.81 -2.30 -11.68
N PRO A 244 10.84 -1.56 -11.13
CA PRO A 244 9.79 -0.93 -11.91
C PRO A 244 10.35 0.14 -12.86
N GLU A 245 9.62 0.49 -13.91
CA GLU A 245 10.05 1.45 -14.93
C GLU A 245 10.46 2.80 -14.31
N ARG A 246 9.70 3.28 -13.33
CA ARG A 246 9.99 4.51 -12.61
C ARG A 246 11.34 4.47 -11.88
N VAL A 247 11.67 3.34 -11.26
CA VAL A 247 12.97 3.11 -10.60
C VAL A 247 14.07 3.06 -11.65
N MET A 248 13.89 2.31 -12.76
CA MET A 248 14.87 2.25 -13.83
C MET A 248 15.20 3.62 -14.40
N SER A 249 14.18 4.44 -14.67
CA SER A 249 14.35 5.81 -15.15
C SER A 249 15.20 6.66 -14.20
N LEU A 250 14.95 6.61 -12.89
CA LEU A 250 15.74 7.33 -11.90
C LEU A 250 17.20 6.84 -11.85
N LEU A 251 17.42 5.52 -11.97
CA LEU A 251 18.76 4.95 -11.96
C LEU A 251 19.58 5.36 -13.18
N GLU A 252 18.98 5.38 -14.36
CA GLU A 252 19.63 5.78 -15.61
C GLU A 252 19.97 7.28 -15.63
N ARG A 253 19.02 8.13 -15.27
CA ARG A 253 19.22 9.58 -15.21
C ARG A 253 20.28 9.99 -14.18
N GLY A 254 20.24 9.38 -12.98
CA GLY A 254 21.22 9.67 -11.95
C GLY A 254 22.63 9.14 -12.26
N GLN A 255 22.76 8.24 -13.22
CA GLN A 255 24.07 7.84 -13.74
C GLN A 255 24.67 8.92 -14.63
N SER A 256 23.86 9.57 -15.44
CA SER A 256 24.29 10.64 -16.35
C SER A 256 24.73 11.89 -15.59
N GLU A 257 24.09 12.23 -14.48
CA GLU A 257 24.46 13.37 -13.63
C GLU A 257 25.81 13.19 -12.89
N ASN A 258 26.23 11.95 -12.64
CA ASN A 258 27.51 11.66 -11.96
C ASN A 258 28.70 11.46 -12.94
N GLY A 259 28.46 11.50 -14.25
CA GLY A 259 29.47 11.23 -15.28
C GLY A 259 30.08 12.49 -15.94
N ASP A 260 29.59 13.66 -15.58
CA ASP A 260 30.14 14.97 -15.96
C ASP A 260 30.87 15.61 -14.76
#